data_796ff620f9dd1dcacdc61ea0fcd2cea2
#
_entry.id   796ff620f9dd1dcacdc61ea0fcd2cea2
#
_cell.length_a   1.000
_cell.length_b   1.000
_cell.length_c   1.000
_cell.angle_alpha   90.00
_cell.angle_beta   90.00
_cell.angle_gamma   90.00
#
_symmetry.space_group_name_H-M   'P 1'
#
loop_
_entity.id
_entity.type
_entity.pdbx_description
1 polymer ?
#
loop_
_entity_poly.entity_id
_entity_poly.type
_entity_poly.pdbx_seq_one_letter_code
_entity_poly.pdbx_strand_id
1 'polypeptide(L)'
;MKKLTLTILMSATFLGMDARTNESVLKYANNQKDAQEFPVLKSGKSNLDKAFTLAVETLFKNTPDSLIKAGGSYGGEWTRDVSINSWNAAALLMPEKTAHSLWSVTTDNRTFIGHQYWDHIIWVTGAYDFYQKTGDRSFLRQAYVASANTMKKLETEEFDSKYGMFMGPSVFNDGIAGYEEPIYEAKHKSSYVLDHPNSKPIKCLSTNCIYYNAYLVLAEMADIEGDKAAKKAYTKKAENLKAAIRKNLFDAKANKLNYLIDGNGDVHTHQEALGVSFAILFDVVSDAEAKKIIPNIYSSKYGIPSIYPHFKRFDKEHPGRHNVIIWPFVSAFWADAAHSQGFKDIFSFELLNLADLALKSNNCFYEIYNSETGAVDGGWQFDHQWHSVHDQTWSATGYIRMIFNNLFGMRFTPEGLTFNPDVELLNEYGVEKLSNLRYLNGRLNIVISGKGTKLAAVKVNGKTQSVKKPIAPADGITQIELIIK
;
A
#
# COMPACT_ATOMS: atom_id res chain seq x y z
N MET A 1 20.02 -22.31 53.65
CA MET A 1 20.21 -21.78 52.29
C MET A 1 18.88 -21.16 51.85
N LYS A 2 18.76 -19.85 51.95
CA LYS A 2 17.54 -19.10 51.59
C LYS A 2 17.65 -18.68 50.14
N LYS A 3 16.70 -19.12 49.30
CA LYS A 3 16.54 -18.63 47.92
C LYS A 3 15.96 -17.21 47.97
N LEU A 4 16.70 -16.28 47.44
CA LEU A 4 16.25 -14.89 47.22
C LEU A 4 15.54 -14.83 45.87
N THR A 5 14.21 -14.68 45.91
CA THR A 5 13.40 -14.43 44.71
C THR A 5 13.38 -12.93 44.50
N LEU A 6 14.03 -12.47 43.43
CA LEU A 6 14.04 -11.05 43.03
C LEU A 6 12.78 -10.79 42.19
N THR A 7 11.75 -10.21 42.81
CA THR A 7 10.57 -9.73 42.13
C THR A 7 10.85 -8.29 41.64
N ILE A 8 11.03 -8.14 40.31
CA ILE A 8 11.12 -6.82 39.70
C ILE A 8 9.68 -6.32 39.51
N LEU A 9 9.26 -5.43 40.42
CA LEU A 9 8.06 -4.62 40.26
C LEU A 9 8.35 -3.55 39.19
N MET A 10 7.87 -3.74 37.95
CA MET A 10 7.71 -2.63 37.03
C MET A 10 6.44 -1.87 37.46
N SER A 11 6.61 -0.75 38.10
CA SER A 11 5.53 0.22 38.33
C SER A 11 5.15 0.88 37.03
N ALA A 12 4.13 0.34 36.36
CA ALA A 12 3.41 1.08 35.31
C ALA A 12 2.60 2.16 36.02
N THR A 13 3.07 3.37 36.02
CA THR A 13 2.26 4.56 36.31
C THR A 13 1.26 4.71 35.19
N PHE A 14 0.07 4.16 35.36
CA PHE A 14 -1.11 4.50 34.60
C PHE A 14 -1.46 5.97 34.95
N LEU A 15 -0.96 6.90 34.16
CA LEU A 15 -1.55 8.24 34.11
C LEU A 15 -2.95 8.07 33.50
N GLY A 16 -3.96 8.46 34.27
CA GLY A 16 -5.35 8.39 33.89
C GLY A 16 -5.58 9.01 32.52
N MET A 17 -6.02 8.18 31.57
CA MET A 17 -6.46 8.64 30.26
C MET A 17 -7.79 9.38 30.44
N ASP A 18 -7.70 10.69 30.42
CA ASP A 18 -8.81 11.62 30.44
C ASP A 18 -9.67 11.43 29.17
N ALA A 19 -10.96 11.51 29.30
CA ALA A 19 -11.99 11.33 28.26
C ALA A 19 -11.92 12.34 27.08
N ARG A 20 -10.81 13.03 26.90
CA ARG A 20 -10.57 14.03 25.83
C ARG A 20 -10.20 13.45 24.47
N THR A 21 -10.10 12.12 24.32
CA THR A 21 -9.72 11.47 23.06
C THR A 21 -10.78 11.53 21.95
N ASN A 22 -12.00 11.98 22.26
CA ASN A 22 -13.07 12.13 21.26
C ASN A 22 -13.14 13.49 20.56
N GLU A 23 -12.47 14.52 21.07
CA GLU A 23 -12.61 15.87 20.51
C GLU A 23 -11.84 16.08 19.20
N SER A 24 -10.69 15.46 19.00
CA SER A 24 -9.92 15.63 17.76
C SER A 24 -10.60 14.94 16.55
N VAL A 25 -11.14 13.74 16.76
CA VAL A 25 -11.87 13.00 15.71
C VAL A 25 -13.21 13.69 15.40
N LEU A 26 -13.88 14.28 16.40
CA LEU A 26 -15.14 15.01 16.23
C LEU A 26 -14.97 16.37 15.54
N LYS A 27 -13.79 16.96 15.62
CA LYS A 27 -13.53 18.25 14.95
C LYS A 27 -13.60 18.16 13.42
N TYR A 28 -13.31 16.98 12.86
CA TYR A 28 -13.41 16.71 11.43
C TYR A 28 -14.81 16.29 10.98
N ALA A 29 -15.70 15.86 11.89
CA ALA A 29 -17.01 15.29 11.55
C ALA A 29 -18.10 16.34 11.23
N ASN A 30 -17.91 17.61 11.57
CA ASN A 30 -18.98 18.61 11.51
C ASN A 30 -19.16 19.32 10.16
N ASN A 31 -18.34 19.04 9.12
CA ASN A 31 -18.44 19.69 7.81
C ASN A 31 -19.05 18.78 6.72
N GLN A 32 -20.02 17.96 7.04
CA GLN A 32 -20.69 17.08 6.05
C GLN A 32 -21.53 17.81 4.99
N LYS A 33 -21.72 19.13 5.07
CA LYS A 33 -22.56 19.87 4.10
C LYS A 33 -21.92 20.08 2.72
N ASP A 34 -20.57 19.94 2.61
CA ASP A 34 -19.85 20.14 1.35
C ASP A 34 -19.39 18.83 0.68
N ALA A 35 -20.01 17.70 1.04
CA ALA A 35 -19.55 16.34 0.71
C ALA A 35 -19.75 15.93 -0.76
N GLN A 36 -20.15 16.81 -1.68
CA GLN A 36 -20.52 16.43 -3.05
C GLN A 36 -19.57 16.92 -4.15
N GLU A 37 -18.47 17.59 -3.83
CA GLU A 37 -17.52 18.00 -4.86
C GLU A 37 -16.27 17.13 -4.81
N PHE A 38 -16.20 16.14 -5.68
CA PHE A 38 -15.02 15.29 -5.85
C PHE A 38 -13.85 16.05 -6.47
N PRO A 39 -12.61 15.63 -6.23
CA PRO A 39 -11.49 16.16 -6.98
C PRO A 39 -11.65 15.85 -8.46
N VAL A 40 -11.28 16.81 -9.31
CA VAL A 40 -11.40 16.71 -10.78
C VAL A 40 -10.04 16.90 -11.41
N LEU A 41 -9.59 15.87 -12.12
CA LEU A 41 -8.42 15.94 -12.99
C LEU A 41 -8.84 16.47 -14.37
N LYS A 42 -8.05 17.36 -14.96
CA LYS A 42 -8.18 17.80 -16.35
C LYS A 42 -6.85 17.67 -17.05
N SER A 43 -6.86 16.91 -18.14
CA SER A 43 -5.70 16.66 -19.00
C SER A 43 -6.08 16.63 -20.47
N GLY A 44 -5.10 16.46 -21.35
CA GLY A 44 -5.30 16.16 -22.77
C GLY A 44 -5.68 14.69 -23.05
N LYS A 45 -5.71 13.83 -22.03
CA LYS A 45 -6.01 12.40 -22.13
C LYS A 45 -7.39 12.10 -21.51
N SER A 46 -8.45 12.13 -22.30
CA SER A 46 -9.83 11.94 -21.81
C SER A 46 -10.03 10.65 -20.99
N ASN A 47 -9.36 9.52 -21.35
CA ASN A 47 -9.47 8.27 -20.59
C ASN A 47 -8.83 8.38 -19.21
N LEU A 48 -7.72 9.11 -19.09
CA LEU A 48 -7.07 9.39 -17.80
C LEU A 48 -8.04 10.13 -16.85
N ASP A 49 -8.68 11.19 -17.37
CA ASP A 49 -9.61 12.01 -16.58
C ASP A 49 -10.86 11.22 -16.15
N LYS A 50 -11.44 10.44 -17.09
CA LYS A 50 -12.61 9.59 -16.81
C LYS A 50 -12.30 8.50 -15.79
N ALA A 51 -11.15 7.82 -15.95
CA ALA A 51 -10.74 6.78 -15.01
C ALA A 51 -10.44 7.34 -13.61
N PHE A 52 -9.88 8.57 -13.53
CA PHE A 52 -9.68 9.25 -12.25
C PHE A 52 -11.01 9.55 -11.57
N THR A 53 -11.99 10.09 -12.29
CA THR A 53 -13.34 10.34 -11.77
C THR A 53 -13.97 9.04 -11.27
N LEU A 54 -13.94 7.99 -12.10
CA LEU A 54 -14.46 6.67 -11.75
C LEU A 54 -13.79 6.09 -10.49
N ALA A 55 -12.47 6.25 -10.36
CA ALA A 55 -11.74 5.76 -9.20
C ALA A 55 -12.17 6.48 -7.90
N VAL A 56 -12.32 7.80 -7.97
CA VAL A 56 -12.84 8.58 -6.84
C VAL A 56 -14.25 8.16 -6.47
N GLU A 57 -15.15 8.07 -7.45
CA GLU A 57 -16.54 7.61 -7.25
C GLU A 57 -16.60 6.21 -6.62
N THR A 58 -15.74 5.27 -7.07
CA THR A 58 -15.66 3.92 -6.52
C THR A 58 -15.29 3.95 -5.03
N LEU A 59 -14.26 4.72 -4.65
CA LEU A 59 -13.88 4.86 -3.24
C LEU A 59 -15.03 5.40 -2.39
N PHE A 60 -15.70 6.45 -2.84
CA PHE A 60 -16.81 7.05 -2.08
C PHE A 60 -18.04 6.14 -2.02
N LYS A 61 -18.37 5.44 -3.11
CA LYS A 61 -19.44 4.44 -3.18
C LYS A 61 -19.22 3.30 -2.19
N ASN A 62 -17.98 2.84 -2.06
CA ASN A 62 -17.62 1.75 -1.15
C ASN A 62 -17.39 2.19 0.29
N THR A 63 -17.68 3.45 0.60
CA THR A 63 -17.61 3.98 1.96
C THR A 63 -18.94 4.67 2.33
N PRO A 64 -20.09 3.96 2.25
CA PRO A 64 -21.40 4.57 2.43
C PRO A 64 -21.64 5.10 3.85
N ASP A 65 -21.18 4.31 4.84
CA ASP A 65 -21.36 4.67 6.26
C ASP A 65 -20.08 5.33 6.81
N SER A 66 -19.29 4.58 7.55
CA SER A 66 -18.02 5.07 8.12
C SER A 66 -16.87 4.12 7.81
N LEU A 67 -17.12 3.01 7.12
CA LEU A 67 -16.17 1.93 6.88
C LEU A 67 -15.86 1.79 5.40
N ILE A 68 -14.58 1.69 5.08
CA ILE A 68 -14.08 1.44 3.73
C ILE A 68 -14.21 -0.05 3.46
N LYS A 69 -15.10 -0.42 2.55
CA LYS A 69 -15.28 -1.82 2.10
C LYS A 69 -14.25 -2.19 1.05
N ALA A 70 -13.90 -3.47 0.97
CA ALA A 70 -12.95 -3.97 -0.02
C ALA A 70 -13.47 -3.86 -1.47
N GLY A 71 -14.76 -4.09 -1.68
CA GLY A 71 -15.38 -4.01 -3.00
C GLY A 71 -16.89 -4.12 -2.95
N GLY A 72 -17.54 -4.03 -4.10
CA GLY A 72 -18.99 -3.96 -4.21
C GLY A 72 -19.76 -5.17 -3.68
N SER A 73 -19.12 -6.34 -3.61
CA SER A 73 -19.73 -7.59 -3.12
C SER A 73 -19.12 -8.11 -1.82
N TYR A 74 -18.12 -7.44 -1.27
CA TYR A 74 -17.52 -7.86 0.00
C TYR A 74 -18.25 -7.21 1.18
N GLY A 75 -18.58 -8.03 2.18
CA GLY A 75 -19.41 -7.65 3.32
C GLY A 75 -18.66 -7.18 4.57
N GLY A 76 -17.38 -6.90 4.51
CA GLY A 76 -16.62 -6.52 5.70
C GLY A 76 -15.32 -5.81 5.38
N GLU A 77 -14.70 -5.28 6.43
CA GLU A 77 -13.38 -4.69 6.35
C GLU A 77 -12.32 -5.79 6.54
N TRP A 78 -11.31 -5.75 5.65
CA TRP A 78 -10.10 -6.56 5.78
C TRP A 78 -8.96 -5.65 6.18
N THR A 79 -8.13 -6.06 7.13
CA THR A 79 -7.04 -5.22 7.62
C THR A 79 -6.11 -4.75 6.50
N ARG A 80 -5.73 -5.63 5.58
CA ARG A 80 -4.88 -5.28 4.43
C ARG A 80 -5.58 -4.30 3.49
N ASP A 81 -6.88 -4.51 3.20
CA ASP A 81 -7.66 -3.63 2.31
C ASP A 81 -7.79 -2.23 2.90
N VAL A 82 -8.21 -2.12 4.15
CA VAL A 82 -8.30 -0.84 4.86
C VAL A 82 -6.94 -0.12 4.85
N SER A 83 -5.87 -0.84 5.13
CA SER A 83 -4.52 -0.29 5.23
C SER A 83 -3.99 0.19 3.87
N ILE A 84 -4.16 -0.60 2.82
CA ILE A 84 -3.74 -0.26 1.46
C ILE A 84 -4.58 0.92 0.94
N ASN A 85 -5.90 0.93 1.16
CA ASN A 85 -6.76 2.02 0.75
C ASN A 85 -6.43 3.33 1.48
N SER A 86 -6.13 3.26 2.78
CA SER A 86 -5.63 4.39 3.56
C SER A 86 -4.36 4.96 2.92
N TRP A 87 -3.36 4.12 2.73
CA TRP A 87 -2.06 4.49 2.18
C TRP A 87 -2.15 5.04 0.76
N ASN A 88 -2.99 4.45 -0.09
CA ASN A 88 -3.12 4.86 -1.48
C ASN A 88 -3.77 6.25 -1.63
N ALA A 89 -4.94 6.47 -1.01
CA ALA A 89 -5.73 7.67 -1.27
C ALA A 89 -6.69 8.09 -0.15
N ALA A 90 -7.27 7.13 0.59
CA ALA A 90 -8.40 7.40 1.45
C ALA A 90 -8.04 8.31 2.63
N ALA A 91 -6.82 8.21 3.19
CA ALA A 91 -6.35 9.09 4.25
C ALA A 91 -6.37 10.59 3.85
N LEU A 92 -6.20 10.89 2.57
CA LEU A 92 -6.29 12.25 2.06
C LEU A 92 -7.75 12.65 1.75
N LEU A 93 -8.47 11.77 1.05
CA LEU A 93 -9.80 12.11 0.50
C LEU A 93 -10.91 12.04 1.55
N MET A 94 -10.80 11.17 2.55
CA MET A 94 -11.81 10.95 3.58
C MET A 94 -11.19 10.59 4.95
N PRO A 95 -10.40 11.47 5.56
CA PRO A 95 -9.60 11.16 6.75
C PRO A 95 -10.43 10.63 7.93
N GLU A 96 -11.65 11.13 8.17
CA GLU A 96 -12.50 10.70 9.29
C GLU A 96 -12.94 9.23 9.12
N LYS A 97 -13.42 8.88 7.92
CA LYS A 97 -13.83 7.52 7.60
C LYS A 97 -12.64 6.57 7.57
N THR A 98 -11.48 7.06 7.13
CA THR A 98 -10.24 6.29 7.13
C THR A 98 -9.76 6.00 8.55
N ALA A 99 -9.76 6.98 9.45
CA ALA A 99 -9.42 6.75 10.85
C ALA A 99 -10.35 5.72 11.50
N HIS A 100 -11.67 5.84 11.25
CA HIS A 100 -12.65 4.88 11.73
C HIS A 100 -12.40 3.47 11.19
N SER A 101 -12.15 3.35 9.89
CA SER A 101 -11.84 2.06 9.24
C SER A 101 -10.54 1.45 9.75
N LEU A 102 -9.47 2.23 9.95
CA LEU A 102 -8.23 1.74 10.52
C LEU A 102 -8.43 1.19 11.94
N TRP A 103 -9.28 1.84 12.75
CA TRP A 103 -9.57 1.35 14.10
C TRP A 103 -10.53 0.16 14.14
N SER A 104 -11.43 0.01 13.15
CA SER A 104 -12.40 -1.09 13.12
C SER A 104 -11.76 -2.47 12.98
N VAL A 105 -10.56 -2.54 12.40
CA VAL A 105 -9.79 -3.78 12.20
C VAL A 105 -8.77 -4.06 13.30
N THR A 106 -8.86 -3.33 14.41
CA THR A 106 -8.03 -3.55 15.61
C THR A 106 -8.82 -4.28 16.69
N THR A 107 -8.12 -4.92 17.63
CA THR A 107 -8.69 -5.70 18.74
C THR A 107 -8.24 -5.14 20.09
N ASP A 108 -8.81 -5.68 21.16
CA ASP A 108 -8.42 -5.38 22.55
C ASP A 108 -8.33 -3.88 22.85
N ASN A 109 -9.41 -3.15 22.56
CA ASN A 109 -9.47 -1.70 22.73
C ASN A 109 -8.37 -0.94 21.94
N ARG A 110 -8.12 -1.31 20.70
CA ARG A 110 -7.12 -0.70 19.82
C ARG A 110 -5.68 -0.92 20.28
N THR A 111 -5.39 -2.03 20.95
CA THR A 111 -4.04 -2.35 21.38
C THR A 111 -3.34 -3.40 20.52
N PHE A 112 -4.08 -4.07 19.63
CA PHE A 112 -3.55 -5.01 18.64
C PHE A 112 -4.22 -4.80 17.29
N ILE A 113 -3.48 -5.12 16.22
CA ILE A 113 -4.01 -5.19 14.85
C ILE A 113 -4.63 -6.58 14.66
N GLY A 114 -5.77 -6.67 14.00
CA GLY A 114 -6.53 -7.90 13.79
C GLY A 114 -6.30 -8.60 12.45
N HIS A 115 -7.05 -9.68 12.22
CA HIS A 115 -7.14 -10.52 11.03
C HIS A 115 -5.91 -11.40 10.75
N GLN A 116 -5.56 -11.61 9.47
CA GLN A 116 -4.58 -12.59 9.01
C GLN A 116 -3.15 -12.18 9.42
N TYR A 117 -2.44 -13.03 10.14
CA TYR A 117 -1.19 -12.70 10.81
C TYR A 117 -0.05 -12.28 9.86
N TRP A 118 -0.03 -12.79 8.63
CA TRP A 118 1.08 -12.56 7.71
C TRP A 118 1.02 -11.20 6.99
N ASP A 119 -0.17 -10.64 6.82
CA ASP A 119 -0.35 -9.39 6.06
C ASP A 119 -0.94 -8.24 6.86
N HIS A 120 -1.50 -8.48 8.05
CA HIS A 120 -2.10 -7.41 8.84
C HIS A 120 -1.09 -6.34 9.29
N ILE A 121 0.21 -6.65 9.32
CA ILE A 121 1.24 -5.68 9.73
C ILE A 121 1.40 -4.52 8.73
N ILE A 122 0.85 -4.61 7.50
CA ILE A 122 0.79 -3.47 6.57
C ILE A 122 -0.05 -2.30 7.14
N TRP A 123 -0.89 -2.57 8.13
CA TRP A 123 -1.63 -1.57 8.88
C TRP A 123 -0.72 -0.49 9.48
N VAL A 124 0.46 -0.86 9.94
CA VAL A 124 1.47 0.07 10.47
C VAL A 124 1.82 1.14 9.44
N THR A 125 1.99 0.74 8.17
CA THR A 125 2.26 1.66 7.06
C THR A 125 1.05 2.55 6.76
N GLY A 126 -0.16 1.97 6.69
CA GLY A 126 -1.39 2.71 6.42
C GLY A 126 -1.72 3.72 7.52
N ALA A 127 -1.49 3.36 8.78
CA ALA A 127 -1.71 4.24 9.93
C ALA A 127 -0.66 5.37 10.00
N TYR A 128 0.60 5.07 9.68
CA TYR A 128 1.63 6.11 9.64
C TYR A 128 1.40 7.10 8.50
N ASP A 129 1.02 6.61 7.31
CA ASP A 129 0.65 7.46 6.18
C ASP A 129 -0.56 8.37 6.50
N PHE A 130 -1.54 7.84 7.24
CA PHE A 130 -2.63 8.64 7.77
C PHE A 130 -2.12 9.80 8.64
N TYR A 131 -1.20 9.51 9.55
CA TYR A 131 -0.57 10.56 10.37
C TYR A 131 0.20 11.57 9.51
N GLN A 132 0.96 11.13 8.52
CA GLN A 132 1.69 12.04 7.63
C GLN A 132 0.77 13.02 6.89
N LYS A 133 -0.44 12.59 6.54
CA LYS A 133 -1.44 13.41 5.84
C LYS A 133 -2.26 14.30 6.77
N THR A 134 -2.45 13.89 8.03
CA THR A 134 -3.36 14.59 8.97
C THR A 134 -2.65 15.37 10.07
N GLY A 135 -1.44 14.96 10.43
CA GLY A 135 -0.72 15.52 11.59
C GLY A 135 -1.32 15.11 12.94
N ASP A 136 -2.27 14.15 12.99
CA ASP A 136 -2.96 13.75 14.21
C ASP A 136 -2.04 12.96 15.15
N ARG A 137 -1.46 13.68 16.12
CA ARG A 137 -0.57 13.10 17.13
C ARG A 137 -1.28 12.13 18.10
N SER A 138 -2.57 12.36 18.34
CA SER A 138 -3.36 11.46 19.21
C SER A 138 -3.56 10.11 18.53
N PHE A 139 -3.91 10.14 17.25
CA PHE A 139 -3.98 8.93 16.43
C PHE A 139 -2.64 8.19 16.39
N LEU A 140 -1.53 8.92 16.10
CA LEU A 140 -0.19 8.34 16.01
C LEU A 140 0.20 7.59 17.30
N ARG A 141 0.00 8.21 18.46
CA ARG A 141 0.34 7.62 19.76
C ARG A 141 -0.37 6.30 19.98
N GLN A 142 -1.68 6.24 19.72
CA GLN A 142 -2.45 5.01 19.86
C GLN A 142 -2.05 3.98 18.80
N ALA A 143 -1.78 4.42 17.57
CA ALA A 143 -1.30 3.55 16.50
C ALA A 143 0.07 2.93 16.82
N TYR A 144 0.96 3.69 17.46
CA TYR A 144 2.23 3.17 17.92
C TYR A 144 2.07 2.03 18.94
N VAL A 145 1.14 2.18 19.89
CA VAL A 145 0.84 1.11 20.88
C VAL A 145 0.34 -0.16 20.18
N ALA A 146 -0.66 -0.04 19.31
CA ALA A 146 -1.20 -1.17 18.57
C ALA A 146 -0.13 -1.87 17.71
N SER A 147 0.67 -1.08 17.01
CA SER A 147 1.74 -1.58 16.13
C SER A 147 2.85 -2.28 16.89
N ALA A 148 3.32 -1.69 17.99
CA ALA A 148 4.40 -2.25 18.81
C ALA A 148 3.98 -3.56 19.50
N ASN A 149 2.77 -3.62 20.04
CA ASN A 149 2.23 -4.83 20.68
C ASN A 149 2.07 -5.96 19.64
N THR A 150 1.51 -5.65 18.49
CA THR A 150 1.32 -6.62 17.40
C THR A 150 2.66 -7.14 16.90
N MET A 151 3.62 -6.25 16.64
CA MET A 151 4.95 -6.66 16.19
C MET A 151 5.64 -7.58 17.21
N LYS A 152 5.57 -7.24 18.51
CA LYS A 152 6.13 -8.08 19.58
C LYS A 152 5.50 -9.48 19.61
N LYS A 153 4.18 -9.57 19.41
CA LYS A 153 3.47 -10.85 19.34
C LYS A 153 3.98 -11.67 18.13
N LEU A 154 4.03 -11.06 16.95
CA LEU A 154 4.49 -11.71 15.72
C LEU A 154 5.96 -12.14 15.78
N GLU A 155 6.82 -11.38 16.44
CA GLU A 155 8.21 -11.78 16.73
C GLU A 155 8.30 -13.07 17.56
N THR A 156 7.32 -13.33 18.40
CA THR A 156 7.30 -14.53 19.25
C THR A 156 6.68 -15.72 18.54
N GLU A 157 5.65 -15.48 17.73
CA GLU A 157 4.83 -16.54 17.14
C GLU A 157 5.28 -16.93 15.73
N GLU A 158 5.79 -15.97 14.92
CA GLU A 158 5.97 -16.16 13.49
C GLU A 158 7.42 -15.94 12.99
N PHE A 159 8.37 -15.61 13.89
CA PHE A 159 9.76 -15.36 13.47
C PHE A 159 10.59 -16.64 13.44
N ASP A 160 11.10 -17.01 12.27
CA ASP A 160 12.04 -18.11 12.07
C ASP A 160 13.48 -17.64 12.25
N SER A 161 14.07 -17.95 13.40
CA SER A 161 15.44 -17.57 13.75
C SER A 161 16.51 -18.21 12.85
N LYS A 162 16.22 -19.37 12.23
CA LYS A 162 17.14 -20.06 11.30
C LYS A 162 17.39 -19.20 10.05
N TYR A 163 16.35 -18.56 9.54
CA TYR A 163 16.41 -17.69 8.37
C TYR A 163 16.51 -16.21 8.71
N GLY A 164 16.16 -15.83 9.94
CA GLY A 164 16.06 -14.44 10.37
C GLY A 164 14.90 -13.70 9.70
N MET A 165 13.82 -14.39 9.37
CA MET A 165 12.68 -13.92 8.59
C MET A 165 11.37 -14.36 9.23
N PHE A 166 10.28 -13.67 8.91
CA PHE A 166 8.95 -14.04 9.35
C PHE A 166 8.34 -15.11 8.43
N MET A 167 7.63 -16.05 9.04
CA MET A 167 6.86 -17.09 8.36
C MET A 167 5.48 -16.56 7.96
N GLY A 168 4.89 -17.22 6.96
CA GLY A 168 3.53 -16.99 6.50
C GLY A 168 3.42 -16.80 4.99
N PRO A 169 2.18 -16.85 4.47
CA PRO A 169 1.84 -16.56 3.08
C PRO A 169 2.33 -15.20 2.59
N SER A 170 2.31 -14.98 1.28
CA SER A 170 2.61 -13.67 0.71
C SER A 170 1.44 -12.70 0.93
N VAL A 171 1.73 -11.41 0.91
CA VAL A 171 0.72 -10.36 1.14
C VAL A 171 -0.45 -10.56 0.20
N PHE A 172 -1.66 -10.46 0.71
CA PHE A 172 -2.98 -10.67 0.09
C PHE A 172 -3.24 -12.06 -0.53
N ASN A 173 -2.22 -12.91 -0.70
CA ASN A 173 -2.39 -14.24 -1.28
C ASN A 173 -2.93 -15.24 -0.23
N ASP A 174 -4.17 -15.07 0.17
CA ASP A 174 -4.91 -15.98 1.05
C ASP A 174 -5.48 -17.20 0.30
N GLY A 175 -5.43 -17.18 -1.02
CA GLY A 175 -5.83 -18.29 -1.86
C GLY A 175 -4.69 -19.22 -2.25
N ILE A 176 -4.97 -20.54 -2.27
CA ILE A 176 -3.96 -21.56 -2.60
C ILE A 176 -3.42 -21.44 -4.03
N ALA A 177 -4.12 -20.72 -4.92
CA ALA A 177 -3.64 -20.45 -6.27
C ALA A 177 -2.38 -19.58 -6.31
N GLY A 178 -1.99 -18.97 -5.21
CA GLY A 178 -0.73 -18.25 -5.06
C GLY A 178 0.51 -19.15 -4.86
N TYR A 179 0.36 -20.47 -4.76
CA TYR A 179 1.43 -21.37 -4.33
C TYR A 179 1.50 -22.63 -5.17
N GLU A 180 2.72 -23.11 -5.38
CA GLU A 180 3.02 -24.36 -6.08
C GLU A 180 3.29 -25.50 -5.05
N GLU A 181 3.39 -26.73 -5.52
CA GLU A 181 3.88 -27.83 -4.70
C GLU A 181 5.30 -27.52 -4.15
N PRO A 182 5.63 -27.94 -2.93
CA PRO A 182 4.84 -28.81 -2.04
C PRO A 182 3.83 -28.03 -1.17
N ILE A 183 3.71 -26.70 -1.32
CA ILE A 183 2.80 -25.87 -0.51
C ILE A 183 1.36 -26.21 -0.87
N TYR A 184 1.04 -26.19 -2.16
CA TYR A 184 -0.20 -26.75 -2.66
C TYR A 184 -0.20 -28.26 -2.52
N GLU A 185 -1.22 -28.80 -1.89
CA GLU A 185 -1.46 -30.23 -1.76
C GLU A 185 -2.88 -30.57 -2.20
N ALA A 186 -3.03 -31.30 -3.30
CA ALA A 186 -4.34 -31.64 -3.89
C ALA A 186 -5.27 -32.43 -2.95
N LYS A 187 -4.72 -33.12 -1.95
CA LYS A 187 -5.53 -33.83 -0.91
C LYS A 187 -6.32 -32.90 -0.01
N HIS A 188 -5.83 -31.66 0.20
CA HIS A 188 -6.54 -30.61 0.96
C HIS A 188 -7.43 -29.84 -0.01
N LYS A 189 -8.66 -30.27 -0.17
CA LYS A 189 -9.66 -29.69 -1.11
C LYS A 189 -10.19 -28.34 -0.63
N SER A 190 -9.28 -27.37 -0.45
CA SER A 190 -9.60 -26.02 0.00
C SER A 190 -8.95 -24.98 -0.89
N SER A 191 -9.64 -23.88 -1.11
CA SER A 191 -9.09 -22.67 -1.74
C SER A 191 -8.30 -21.81 -0.76
N TYR A 192 -8.47 -22.01 0.55
CA TYR A 192 -7.81 -21.21 1.58
C TYR A 192 -6.41 -21.74 1.88
N VAL A 193 -5.42 -20.85 1.85
CA VAL A 193 -3.99 -21.22 1.94
C VAL A 193 -3.62 -21.93 3.24
N LEU A 194 -4.18 -21.52 4.40
CA LEU A 194 -3.80 -22.12 5.69
C LEU A 194 -4.41 -23.50 5.95
N ASP A 195 -5.35 -23.96 5.12
CA ASP A 195 -5.83 -25.35 5.12
C ASP A 195 -4.81 -26.31 4.52
N HIS A 196 -3.76 -25.78 3.89
CA HIS A 196 -2.60 -26.51 3.40
C HIS A 196 -1.45 -26.36 4.39
N PRO A 197 -1.11 -27.39 5.21
CA PRO A 197 -0.16 -27.26 6.32
C PRO A 197 1.22 -26.74 5.92
N ASN A 198 1.68 -27.08 4.71
CA ASN A 198 2.96 -26.62 4.18
C ASN A 198 3.03 -25.13 3.87
N SER A 199 1.92 -24.40 3.95
CA SER A 199 1.88 -22.95 3.78
C SER A 199 2.37 -22.17 5.01
N LYS A 200 2.27 -22.75 6.22
CA LYS A 200 2.61 -22.06 7.47
C LYS A 200 4.09 -21.72 7.61
N PRO A 201 5.04 -22.65 7.29
CA PRO A 201 6.47 -22.40 7.49
C PRO A 201 7.13 -21.62 6.34
N ILE A 202 6.39 -21.18 5.31
CA ILE A 202 6.98 -20.46 4.17
C ILE A 202 7.43 -19.05 4.58
N LYS A 203 8.42 -18.51 3.88
CA LYS A 203 8.93 -17.14 4.08
C LYS A 203 8.86 -16.42 2.75
N CYS A 204 7.86 -15.55 2.58
CA CYS A 204 7.59 -14.86 1.33
C CYS A 204 8.25 -13.48 1.26
N LEU A 205 8.59 -13.05 0.05
CA LEU A 205 9.27 -11.78 -0.21
C LEU A 205 8.42 -10.59 0.23
N SER A 206 7.17 -10.46 -0.28
CA SER A 206 6.31 -9.32 0.03
C SER A 206 6.03 -9.20 1.52
N THR A 207 5.73 -10.30 2.18
CA THR A 207 5.47 -10.36 3.62
C THR A 207 6.68 -9.87 4.41
N ASN A 208 7.87 -10.36 4.11
CA ASN A 208 9.07 -9.91 4.81
C ASN A 208 9.45 -8.46 4.50
N CYS A 209 9.14 -7.97 3.29
CA CYS A 209 9.31 -6.55 2.97
C CYS A 209 8.38 -5.64 3.78
N ILE A 210 7.11 -6.02 4.02
CA ILE A 210 6.23 -5.21 4.88
C ILE A 210 6.60 -5.29 6.35
N TYR A 211 7.10 -6.42 6.85
CA TYR A 211 7.66 -6.50 8.20
C TYR A 211 8.89 -5.59 8.37
N TYR A 212 9.76 -5.58 7.35
CA TYR A 212 10.90 -4.68 7.32
C TYR A 212 10.46 -3.21 7.36
N ASN A 213 9.51 -2.83 6.50
CA ASN A 213 8.98 -1.47 6.49
C ASN A 213 8.28 -1.12 7.82
N ALA A 214 7.55 -2.06 8.42
CA ALA A 214 6.92 -1.86 9.71
C ALA A 214 7.94 -1.57 10.82
N TYR A 215 9.11 -2.20 10.82
CA TYR A 215 10.20 -1.83 11.74
C TYR A 215 10.72 -0.42 11.51
N LEU A 216 10.87 0.01 10.24
CA LEU A 216 11.28 1.38 9.94
C LEU A 216 10.24 2.39 10.44
N VAL A 217 8.96 2.13 10.17
CA VAL A 217 7.86 2.99 10.63
C VAL A 217 7.77 3.02 12.16
N LEU A 218 7.92 1.87 12.83
CA LEU A 218 7.98 1.82 14.30
C LEU A 218 9.15 2.60 14.88
N ALA A 219 10.30 2.60 14.21
CA ALA A 219 11.44 3.43 14.61
C ALA A 219 11.12 4.92 14.50
N GLU A 220 10.45 5.35 13.42
CA GLU A 220 10.00 6.73 13.26
C GLU A 220 8.92 7.11 14.30
N MET A 221 7.91 6.26 14.52
CA MET A 221 6.90 6.50 15.55
C MET A 221 7.52 6.63 16.94
N ALA A 222 8.50 5.76 17.27
CA ALA A 222 9.23 5.80 18.54
C ALA A 222 10.02 7.11 18.69
N ASP A 223 10.67 7.57 17.64
CA ASP A 223 11.40 8.87 17.64
C ASP A 223 10.46 10.03 17.90
N ILE A 224 9.31 10.05 17.21
CA ILE A 224 8.28 11.06 17.37
C ILE A 224 7.73 11.08 18.81
N GLU A 225 7.55 9.91 19.44
CA GLU A 225 7.09 9.78 20.84
C GLU A 225 8.24 9.93 21.87
N GLY A 226 9.49 10.17 21.42
CA GLY A 226 10.63 10.43 22.28
C GLY A 226 11.30 9.16 22.85
N ASP A 227 10.91 7.96 22.41
CA ASP A 227 11.50 6.69 22.83
C ASP A 227 12.73 6.32 21.99
N LYS A 228 13.85 6.94 22.32
CA LYS A 228 15.12 6.71 21.62
C LYS A 228 15.63 5.26 21.75
N ALA A 229 15.30 4.57 22.82
CA ALA A 229 15.72 3.18 23.03
C ALA A 229 14.94 2.25 22.07
N ALA A 230 13.63 2.40 21.98
CA ALA A 230 12.82 1.67 21.01
C ALA A 230 13.20 2.01 19.55
N LYS A 231 13.42 3.28 19.23
CA LYS A 231 13.95 3.69 17.90
C LYS A 231 15.18 2.88 17.53
N LYS A 232 16.21 2.88 18.40
CA LYS A 232 17.46 2.14 18.14
C LYS A 232 17.21 0.64 17.97
N ALA A 233 16.33 0.05 18.79
CA ALA A 233 16.00 -1.37 18.72
C ALA A 233 15.30 -1.73 17.41
N TYR A 234 14.30 -0.97 16.99
CA TYR A 234 13.58 -1.20 15.73
C TYR A 234 14.47 -0.97 14.51
N THR A 235 15.30 0.07 14.51
CA THR A 235 16.30 0.30 13.44
C THR A 235 17.20 -0.93 13.28
N LYS A 236 17.72 -1.47 14.40
CA LYS A 236 18.58 -2.67 14.36
C LYS A 236 17.84 -3.92 13.84
N LYS A 237 16.58 -4.11 14.24
CA LYS A 237 15.74 -5.20 13.74
C LYS A 237 15.47 -5.07 12.24
N ALA A 238 15.21 -3.85 11.76
CA ALA A 238 15.06 -3.56 10.33
C ALA A 238 16.33 -3.93 9.55
N GLU A 239 17.51 -3.48 10.00
CA GLU A 239 18.78 -3.82 9.36
C GLU A 239 19.01 -5.35 9.27
N ASN A 240 18.73 -6.06 10.37
CA ASN A 240 18.89 -7.52 10.42
C ASN A 240 17.93 -8.22 9.46
N LEU A 241 16.65 -7.80 9.42
CA LEU A 241 15.65 -8.39 8.53
C LEU A 241 15.97 -8.08 7.06
N LYS A 242 16.37 -6.85 6.72
CA LYS A 242 16.85 -6.50 5.39
C LYS A 242 18.00 -7.40 4.95
N ALA A 243 19.00 -7.59 5.81
CA ALA A 243 20.12 -8.47 5.52
C ALA A 243 19.67 -9.94 5.31
N ALA A 244 18.71 -10.42 6.10
CA ALA A 244 18.15 -11.76 5.97
C ALA A 244 17.34 -11.93 4.66
N ILE A 245 16.50 -10.99 4.30
CA ILE A 245 15.77 -10.99 3.01
C ILE A 245 16.77 -11.07 1.85
N ARG A 246 17.76 -10.19 1.85
CA ARG A 246 18.78 -10.17 0.80
C ARG A 246 19.58 -11.45 0.71
N LYS A 247 20.00 -12.00 1.85
CA LYS A 247 20.75 -13.26 1.91
C LYS A 247 19.97 -14.44 1.33
N ASN A 248 18.68 -14.51 1.59
CA ASN A 248 17.87 -15.68 1.33
C ASN A 248 17.03 -15.58 0.04
N LEU A 249 16.63 -14.39 -0.37
CA LEU A 249 15.70 -14.19 -1.49
C LEU A 249 16.27 -13.34 -2.64
N PHE A 250 17.44 -12.71 -2.50
CA PHE A 250 18.05 -11.94 -3.58
C PHE A 250 19.20 -12.70 -4.23
N ASP A 251 19.03 -13.07 -5.49
CA ASP A 251 20.11 -13.61 -6.34
C ASP A 251 20.83 -12.45 -7.03
N ALA A 252 21.97 -12.04 -6.46
CA ALA A 252 22.75 -10.93 -6.98
C ALA A 252 23.44 -11.26 -8.33
N LYS A 253 23.64 -12.54 -8.67
CA LYS A 253 24.22 -12.94 -9.96
C LYS A 253 23.21 -12.84 -11.08
N ALA A 254 21.98 -13.27 -10.82
CA ALA A 254 20.88 -13.18 -11.76
C ALA A 254 20.17 -11.82 -11.74
N ASN A 255 20.51 -10.93 -10.82
CA ASN A 255 19.75 -9.69 -10.52
C ASN A 255 18.25 -9.99 -10.37
N LYS A 256 17.92 -10.94 -9.51
CA LYS A 256 16.56 -11.46 -9.36
C LYS A 256 16.17 -11.56 -7.89
N LEU A 257 14.92 -11.20 -7.60
CA LEU A 257 14.28 -11.47 -6.32
C LEU A 257 13.42 -12.73 -6.46
N ASN A 258 13.61 -13.68 -5.57
CA ASN A 258 12.89 -14.94 -5.52
C ASN A 258 11.62 -14.77 -4.68
N TYR A 259 10.60 -15.57 -4.97
CA TYR A 259 9.27 -15.46 -4.38
C TYR A 259 9.27 -15.82 -2.89
N LEU A 260 9.72 -17.04 -2.57
CA LEU A 260 9.65 -17.55 -1.20
C LEU A 260 10.66 -18.69 -0.95
N ILE A 261 10.81 -19.01 0.33
CA ILE A 261 11.44 -20.24 0.80
C ILE A 261 10.34 -21.10 1.43
N ASP A 262 10.24 -22.36 1.03
CA ASP A 262 9.26 -23.28 1.60
C ASP A 262 9.69 -23.90 2.94
N GLY A 263 8.85 -24.81 3.49
CA GLY A 263 9.13 -25.49 4.76
C GLY A 263 10.32 -26.45 4.70
N ASN A 264 10.68 -26.94 3.52
CA ASN A 264 11.84 -27.81 3.31
C ASN A 264 13.15 -27.00 3.19
N GLY A 265 13.04 -25.71 2.91
CA GLY A 265 14.16 -24.81 2.67
C GLY A 265 14.47 -24.60 1.18
N ASP A 266 13.59 -25.08 0.30
CA ASP A 266 13.74 -24.88 -1.13
C ASP A 266 13.27 -23.48 -1.54
N VAL A 267 14.02 -22.86 -2.48
CA VAL A 267 13.74 -21.52 -2.97
C VAL A 267 12.85 -21.59 -4.20
N HIS A 268 11.67 -20.98 -4.13
CA HIS A 268 10.78 -20.82 -5.27
C HIS A 268 11.11 -19.53 -6.01
N THR A 269 11.51 -19.67 -7.28
CA THR A 269 12.12 -18.60 -8.06
C THR A 269 11.13 -17.82 -8.94
N HIS A 270 9.82 -17.97 -8.74
CA HIS A 270 8.80 -17.20 -9.43
C HIS A 270 8.98 -15.70 -9.15
N GLN A 271 8.54 -14.87 -10.08
CA GLN A 271 8.36 -13.45 -9.87
C GLN A 271 7.11 -13.22 -9.01
N GLU A 272 7.24 -12.52 -7.91
CA GLU A 272 6.15 -11.98 -7.14
C GLU A 272 6.14 -10.46 -7.35
N ALA A 273 5.20 -9.94 -8.13
CA ALA A 273 5.19 -8.53 -8.52
C ALA A 273 5.12 -7.57 -7.32
N LEU A 274 4.28 -7.89 -6.32
CA LEU A 274 4.16 -7.08 -5.11
C LEU A 274 5.42 -7.12 -4.25
N GLY A 275 6.04 -8.30 -4.11
CA GLY A 275 7.29 -8.46 -3.38
C GLY A 275 8.45 -7.71 -4.01
N VAL A 276 8.57 -7.76 -5.33
CA VAL A 276 9.58 -6.96 -6.08
C VAL A 276 9.32 -5.47 -5.90
N SER A 277 8.05 -5.04 -6.00
CA SER A 277 7.67 -3.64 -5.79
C SER A 277 8.04 -3.14 -4.39
N PHE A 278 7.71 -3.89 -3.37
CA PHE A 278 8.04 -3.54 -1.99
C PHE A 278 9.55 -3.57 -1.71
N ALA A 279 10.28 -4.54 -2.31
CA ALA A 279 11.73 -4.58 -2.16
C ALA A 279 12.43 -3.35 -2.75
N ILE A 280 11.87 -2.76 -3.81
CA ILE A 280 12.36 -1.51 -4.41
C ILE A 280 11.90 -0.31 -3.58
N LEU A 281 10.60 -0.19 -3.29
CA LEU A 281 10.01 0.97 -2.59
C LEU A 281 10.51 1.15 -1.16
N PHE A 282 10.92 0.06 -0.51
CA PHE A 282 11.44 0.09 0.87
C PHE A 282 12.98 -0.03 0.93
N ASP A 283 13.68 0.12 -0.20
CA ASP A 283 15.15 0.06 -0.27
C ASP A 283 15.74 -1.26 0.25
N VAL A 284 15.04 -2.39 0.13
CA VAL A 284 15.62 -3.72 0.40
C VAL A 284 16.75 -4.00 -0.60
N VAL A 285 16.56 -3.60 -1.84
CA VAL A 285 17.59 -3.53 -2.88
C VAL A 285 17.99 -2.07 -3.11
N SER A 286 19.23 -1.84 -3.50
CA SER A 286 19.72 -0.49 -3.85
C SER A 286 19.17 -0.03 -5.21
N ASP A 287 19.20 1.28 -5.49
CA ASP A 287 18.83 1.85 -6.79
C ASP A 287 19.59 1.19 -7.95
N ALA A 288 20.88 0.92 -7.77
CA ALA A 288 21.70 0.27 -8.79
C ALA A 288 21.27 -1.18 -9.07
N GLU A 289 20.80 -1.91 -8.06
CA GLU A 289 20.24 -3.24 -8.17
C GLU A 289 18.83 -3.20 -8.77
N ALA A 290 17.98 -2.29 -8.30
CA ALA A 290 16.63 -2.09 -8.83
C ALA A 290 16.64 -1.82 -10.34
N LYS A 291 17.56 -0.94 -10.82
CA LYS A 291 17.74 -0.65 -12.25
C LYS A 291 18.16 -1.86 -13.08
N LYS A 292 18.76 -2.89 -12.47
CA LYS A 292 19.10 -4.15 -13.14
C LYS A 292 17.97 -5.17 -13.04
N ILE A 293 17.16 -5.13 -11.97
CA ILE A 293 16.04 -6.04 -11.74
C ILE A 293 14.86 -5.68 -12.65
N ILE A 294 14.47 -4.41 -12.69
CA ILE A 294 13.27 -3.92 -13.39
C ILE A 294 13.19 -4.38 -14.85
N PRO A 295 14.24 -4.28 -15.68
CA PRO A 295 14.18 -4.71 -17.08
C PRO A 295 13.96 -6.22 -17.27
N ASN A 296 14.16 -7.04 -16.24
CA ASN A 296 13.98 -8.50 -16.28
C ASN A 296 12.61 -8.94 -15.76
N ILE A 297 11.79 -8.00 -15.28
CA ILE A 297 10.44 -8.31 -14.78
C ILE A 297 9.50 -8.50 -15.97
N TYR A 298 8.83 -9.65 -15.99
CA TYR A 298 7.81 -9.94 -16.99
C TYR A 298 6.56 -9.08 -16.73
N SER A 299 6.07 -8.43 -17.77
CA SER A 299 4.76 -7.80 -17.82
C SER A 299 4.03 -8.29 -19.06
N SER A 300 2.74 -8.52 -18.93
CA SER A 300 1.89 -8.86 -20.07
C SER A 300 1.49 -7.60 -20.83
N LYS A 301 0.81 -7.76 -21.97
CA LYS A 301 0.29 -6.60 -22.74
C LYS A 301 -0.85 -5.83 -22.03
N TYR A 302 -1.34 -6.33 -20.90
CA TYR A 302 -2.42 -5.70 -20.12
C TYR A 302 -2.00 -5.29 -18.71
N GLY A 303 -0.75 -5.50 -18.34
CA GLY A 303 -0.19 -5.14 -17.05
C GLY A 303 0.64 -6.27 -16.43
N ILE A 304 1.24 -5.98 -15.28
CA ILE A 304 2.06 -6.95 -14.57
C ILE A 304 1.18 -8.04 -13.92
N PRO A 305 1.47 -9.35 -14.15
CA PRO A 305 0.79 -10.39 -13.40
C PRO A 305 1.32 -10.50 -11.98
N SER A 306 0.45 -10.88 -11.06
CA SER A 306 0.77 -11.02 -9.64
C SER A 306 1.94 -11.96 -9.38
N ILE A 307 1.91 -13.16 -9.97
CA ILE A 307 2.98 -14.17 -9.90
C ILE A 307 3.22 -14.71 -11.30
N TYR A 308 4.50 -14.89 -11.70
CA TYR A 308 4.91 -15.41 -13.00
C TYR A 308 6.16 -16.32 -12.87
N PRO A 309 6.30 -17.38 -13.65
CA PRO A 309 5.41 -17.92 -14.67
C PRO A 309 4.24 -18.74 -14.10
N HIS A 310 3.48 -19.40 -15.00
CA HIS A 310 2.43 -20.35 -14.60
C HIS A 310 2.99 -21.48 -13.73
N PHE A 311 2.29 -21.79 -12.64
CA PHE A 311 2.47 -23.05 -11.94
C PHE A 311 1.97 -24.21 -12.81
N LYS A 312 2.49 -25.42 -12.57
CA LYS A 312 2.20 -26.60 -13.41
C LYS A 312 0.72 -26.92 -13.59
N ARG A 313 -0.13 -26.53 -12.60
CA ARG A 313 -1.57 -26.76 -12.63
C ARG A 313 -2.38 -25.67 -13.32
N PHE A 314 -1.74 -24.62 -13.79
CA PHE A 314 -2.37 -23.49 -14.46
C PHE A 314 -1.76 -23.27 -15.85
N ASP A 315 -2.57 -22.66 -16.73
CA ASP A 315 -2.18 -22.28 -18.08
C ASP A 315 -2.90 -20.98 -18.51
N LYS A 316 -2.80 -20.61 -19.77
CA LYS A 316 -3.41 -19.39 -20.31
C LYS A 316 -4.94 -19.43 -20.32
N GLU A 317 -5.54 -20.60 -20.43
CA GLU A 317 -6.98 -20.81 -20.47
C GLU A 317 -7.55 -20.90 -19.06
N HIS A 318 -6.73 -21.38 -18.12
CA HIS A 318 -7.08 -21.56 -16.72
C HIS A 318 -6.04 -20.87 -15.81
N PRO A 319 -5.99 -19.51 -15.79
CA PRO A 319 -5.05 -18.79 -14.94
C PRO A 319 -5.43 -18.99 -13.47
N GLY A 320 -4.45 -19.12 -12.61
CA GLY A 320 -4.68 -19.16 -11.16
C GLY A 320 -5.09 -17.78 -10.63
N ARG A 321 -6.00 -17.73 -9.64
CA ARG A 321 -6.49 -16.44 -9.05
C ARG A 321 -5.36 -15.52 -8.59
N HIS A 322 -4.19 -16.06 -8.25
CA HIS A 322 -2.98 -15.31 -7.89
C HIS A 322 -1.80 -15.58 -8.82
N ASN A 323 -1.97 -16.43 -9.84
CA ASN A 323 -0.88 -16.87 -10.73
C ASN A 323 -1.18 -16.51 -12.18
N VAL A 324 -0.31 -15.72 -12.77
CA VAL A 324 -0.38 -15.14 -14.13
C VAL A 324 -1.69 -14.44 -14.42
N ILE A 325 -2.12 -13.62 -13.47
CA ILE A 325 -3.34 -12.83 -13.52
C ILE A 325 -3.06 -11.43 -12.94
N ILE A 326 -3.76 -10.41 -13.39
CA ILE A 326 -3.52 -9.02 -13.00
C ILE A 326 -4.41 -8.64 -11.82
N TRP A 327 -3.78 -8.13 -10.76
CA TRP A 327 -4.43 -7.47 -9.64
C TRP A 327 -4.08 -5.97 -9.71
N PRO A 328 -5.03 -5.08 -10.03
CA PRO A 328 -4.73 -3.66 -10.32
C PRO A 328 -3.98 -2.91 -9.23
N PHE A 329 -4.22 -3.22 -7.95
CA PHE A 329 -3.45 -2.57 -6.89
C PHE A 329 -1.96 -3.01 -6.90
N VAL A 330 -1.66 -4.25 -7.33
CA VAL A 330 -0.27 -4.72 -7.53
C VAL A 330 0.37 -3.95 -8.68
N SER A 331 -0.39 -3.74 -9.79
CA SER A 331 0.06 -2.88 -10.90
C SER A 331 0.40 -1.47 -10.43
N ALA A 332 -0.41 -0.89 -9.53
CA ALA A 332 -0.14 0.44 -8.99
C ALA A 332 1.16 0.52 -8.16
N PHE A 333 1.44 -0.48 -7.32
CA PHE A 333 2.71 -0.54 -6.57
C PHE A 333 3.90 -0.82 -7.48
N TRP A 334 3.72 -1.64 -8.51
CA TRP A 334 4.76 -1.88 -9.52
C TRP A 334 5.08 -0.61 -10.31
N ALA A 335 4.04 0.10 -10.76
CA ALA A 335 4.19 1.38 -11.44
C ALA A 335 4.96 2.39 -10.57
N ASP A 336 4.61 2.49 -9.28
CA ASP A 336 5.28 3.35 -8.30
C ASP A 336 6.77 2.96 -8.15
N ALA A 337 7.06 1.66 -8.00
CA ALA A 337 8.42 1.15 -7.90
C ALA A 337 9.25 1.43 -9.16
N ALA A 338 8.70 1.16 -10.34
CA ALA A 338 9.38 1.43 -11.61
C ALA A 338 9.64 2.95 -11.82
N HIS A 339 8.62 3.78 -11.54
CA HIS A 339 8.73 5.22 -11.62
C HIS A 339 9.80 5.78 -10.69
N SER A 340 9.90 5.28 -9.45
CA SER A 340 10.90 5.71 -8.48
C SER A 340 12.34 5.52 -8.96
N GLN A 341 12.55 4.59 -9.90
CA GLN A 341 13.84 4.26 -10.51
C GLN A 341 14.02 4.89 -11.90
N GLY A 342 13.09 5.73 -12.35
CA GLY A 342 13.13 6.45 -13.62
C GLY A 342 12.57 5.70 -14.83
N PHE A 343 11.92 4.55 -14.63
CA PHE A 343 11.26 3.78 -15.70
C PHE A 343 9.85 4.32 -15.98
N LYS A 344 9.79 5.49 -16.59
CA LYS A 344 8.53 6.22 -16.87
C LYS A 344 7.62 5.51 -17.84
N ASP A 345 8.19 4.82 -18.83
CA ASP A 345 7.42 4.04 -19.82
C ASP A 345 6.63 2.92 -19.14
N ILE A 346 7.23 2.22 -18.14
CA ILE A 346 6.54 1.19 -17.35
C ILE A 346 5.42 1.81 -16.54
N PHE A 347 5.69 2.92 -15.88
CA PHE A 347 4.65 3.67 -15.15
C PHE A 347 3.51 4.10 -16.06
N SER A 348 3.83 4.73 -17.20
CA SER A 348 2.87 5.19 -18.19
C SER A 348 2.01 4.02 -18.71
N PHE A 349 2.65 2.90 -19.00
CA PHE A 349 1.99 1.68 -19.47
C PHE A 349 0.97 1.17 -18.44
N GLU A 350 1.34 1.00 -17.16
CA GLU A 350 0.43 0.50 -16.13
C GLU A 350 -0.72 1.49 -15.87
N LEU A 351 -0.43 2.80 -15.82
CA LEU A 351 -1.44 3.84 -15.60
C LEU A 351 -2.49 3.86 -16.70
N LEU A 352 -2.06 3.86 -17.97
CA LEU A 352 -2.96 3.98 -19.12
C LEU A 352 -3.71 2.66 -19.37
N ASN A 353 -3.06 1.53 -19.19
CA ASN A 353 -3.73 0.22 -19.30
C ASN A 353 -4.80 0.03 -18.23
N LEU A 354 -4.54 0.41 -16.98
CA LEU A 354 -5.54 0.27 -15.93
C LEU A 354 -6.74 1.18 -16.19
N ALA A 355 -6.51 2.42 -16.71
CA ALA A 355 -7.60 3.28 -17.16
C ALA A 355 -8.44 2.61 -18.25
N ASP A 356 -7.79 2.06 -19.27
CA ASP A 356 -8.44 1.37 -20.38
C ASP A 356 -9.21 0.13 -19.94
N LEU A 357 -8.61 -0.72 -19.06
CA LEU A 357 -9.26 -1.89 -18.50
C LEU A 357 -10.54 -1.51 -17.75
N ALA A 358 -10.47 -0.52 -16.86
CA ALA A 358 -11.63 -0.09 -16.08
C ALA A 358 -12.74 0.49 -16.97
N LEU A 359 -12.40 1.36 -17.94
CA LEU A 359 -13.38 1.99 -18.81
C LEU A 359 -14.03 1.00 -19.80
N LYS A 360 -13.28 0.01 -20.31
CA LYS A 360 -13.78 -1.05 -21.21
C LYS A 360 -14.60 -2.10 -20.45
N SER A 361 -14.38 -2.26 -19.15
CA SER A 361 -15.10 -3.21 -18.29
C SER A 361 -16.28 -2.53 -17.60
N ASN A 362 -17.26 -2.09 -18.36
CA ASN A 362 -18.50 -1.45 -17.90
C ASN A 362 -18.29 -0.18 -17.05
N ASN A 363 -17.22 0.59 -17.28
CA ASN A 363 -16.81 1.71 -16.45
C ASN A 363 -16.73 1.29 -14.96
N CYS A 364 -15.92 0.28 -14.68
CA CYS A 364 -15.80 -0.29 -13.35
C CYS A 364 -14.38 -0.78 -13.08
N PHE A 365 -13.84 -0.45 -11.91
CA PHE A 365 -12.62 -1.05 -11.42
C PHE A 365 -12.92 -2.44 -10.86
N TYR A 366 -12.52 -3.47 -11.57
CA TYR A 366 -12.61 -4.85 -11.11
C TYR A 366 -11.40 -5.24 -10.25
N GLU A 367 -11.59 -6.28 -9.47
CA GLU A 367 -10.56 -6.86 -8.61
C GLU A 367 -9.41 -7.45 -9.42
N ILE A 368 -9.75 -8.19 -10.49
CA ILE A 368 -8.81 -9.02 -11.24
C ILE A 368 -9.14 -8.97 -12.74
N TYR A 369 -8.09 -8.99 -13.56
CA TYR A 369 -8.18 -9.09 -15.01
C TYR A 369 -7.26 -10.20 -15.54
N ASN A 370 -7.68 -10.85 -16.63
CA ASN A 370 -6.88 -11.84 -17.33
C ASN A 370 -5.68 -11.17 -18.02
N SER A 371 -4.49 -11.67 -17.78
CA SER A 371 -3.25 -11.10 -18.31
C SER A 371 -3.06 -11.32 -19.84
N GLU A 372 -3.73 -12.32 -20.42
CA GLU A 372 -3.64 -12.60 -21.85
C GLU A 372 -4.67 -11.83 -22.67
N THR A 373 -5.87 -11.63 -22.12
CA THR A 373 -7.01 -11.07 -22.86
C THR A 373 -7.42 -9.67 -22.41
N GLY A 374 -7.08 -9.28 -21.17
CA GLY A 374 -7.56 -8.05 -20.54
C GLY A 374 -9.03 -8.12 -20.10
N ALA A 375 -9.68 -9.25 -20.26
CA ALA A 375 -11.06 -9.46 -19.83
C ALA A 375 -11.15 -9.55 -18.30
N VAL A 376 -12.32 -9.22 -17.75
CA VAL A 376 -12.63 -9.46 -16.33
C VAL A 376 -12.57 -10.96 -16.05
N ASP A 377 -11.76 -11.37 -15.10
CA ASP A 377 -11.51 -12.77 -14.79
C ASP A 377 -11.16 -12.92 -13.30
N GLY A 378 -11.76 -13.89 -12.62
CA GLY A 378 -11.48 -14.15 -11.21
C GLY A 378 -10.41 -15.20 -10.97
N GLY A 379 -9.98 -15.90 -12.02
CA GLY A 379 -9.01 -16.98 -11.93
C GLY A 379 -9.52 -18.22 -11.19
N TRP A 380 -8.71 -19.27 -11.21
CA TRP A 380 -8.99 -20.56 -10.58
C TRP A 380 -8.28 -20.67 -9.23
N GLN A 381 -8.94 -21.22 -8.23
CA GLN A 381 -8.31 -21.57 -6.95
C GLN A 381 -7.95 -23.06 -6.94
N PHE A 382 -8.85 -23.89 -6.43
CA PHE A 382 -8.63 -25.33 -6.34
C PHE A 382 -9.31 -26.07 -7.52
N ASP A 383 -10.61 -26.02 -7.60
CA ASP A 383 -11.44 -26.84 -8.51
C ASP A 383 -12.46 -26.04 -9.32
N HIS A 384 -12.56 -24.74 -9.11
CA HIS A 384 -13.48 -23.87 -9.83
C HIS A 384 -12.92 -22.48 -10.06
N GLN A 385 -13.48 -21.80 -11.06
CA GLN A 385 -13.18 -20.41 -11.35
C GLN A 385 -13.95 -19.49 -10.43
N TRP A 386 -13.27 -18.51 -9.90
CA TRP A 386 -13.85 -17.45 -9.08
C TRP A 386 -14.28 -16.27 -9.94
N HIS A 387 -15.24 -15.49 -9.43
CA HIS A 387 -15.60 -14.24 -10.06
C HIS A 387 -14.64 -13.11 -9.62
N SER A 388 -14.31 -12.24 -10.56
CA SER A 388 -13.68 -10.97 -10.23
C SER A 388 -14.75 -10.02 -9.65
N VAL A 389 -14.46 -9.41 -8.50
CA VAL A 389 -15.42 -8.52 -7.83
C VAL A 389 -15.39 -7.15 -8.51
N HIS A 390 -16.59 -6.63 -8.79
CA HIS A 390 -16.76 -5.28 -9.33
C HIS A 390 -16.59 -4.20 -8.25
N ASP A 391 -16.38 -2.95 -8.65
CA ASP A 391 -16.21 -1.80 -7.77
C ASP A 391 -15.14 -2.06 -6.69
N GLN A 392 -13.97 -2.54 -7.09
CA GLN A 392 -12.92 -2.89 -6.16
C GLN A 392 -12.17 -1.68 -5.65
N THR A 393 -12.18 -1.48 -4.33
CA THR A 393 -11.68 -0.24 -3.72
C THR A 393 -10.18 -0.07 -3.89
N TRP A 394 -9.38 -1.11 -3.63
CA TRP A 394 -7.92 -0.98 -3.77
C TRP A 394 -7.44 -0.87 -5.21
N SER A 395 -8.21 -1.36 -6.18
CA SER A 395 -7.94 -1.14 -7.60
C SER A 395 -8.12 0.35 -7.96
N ALA A 396 -9.22 0.94 -7.48
CA ALA A 396 -9.51 2.36 -7.65
C ALA A 396 -8.52 3.27 -6.91
N THR A 397 -8.25 2.99 -5.63
CA THR A 397 -7.30 3.80 -4.85
C THR A 397 -5.87 3.65 -5.33
N GLY A 398 -5.49 2.49 -5.86
CA GLY A 398 -4.21 2.27 -6.54
C GLY A 398 -4.05 3.17 -7.76
N TYR A 399 -5.12 3.33 -8.55
CA TYR A 399 -5.13 4.27 -9.67
C TYR A 399 -4.94 5.73 -9.21
N ILE A 400 -5.65 6.14 -8.14
CA ILE A 400 -5.49 7.48 -7.56
C ILE A 400 -4.06 7.69 -7.04
N ARG A 401 -3.46 6.67 -6.41
CA ARG A 401 -2.08 6.69 -5.93
C ARG A 401 -1.10 7.03 -7.04
N MET A 402 -1.22 6.40 -8.21
CA MET A 402 -0.36 6.69 -9.36
C MET A 402 -0.43 8.15 -9.77
N ILE A 403 -1.62 8.74 -9.77
CA ILE A 403 -1.84 10.16 -10.07
C ILE A 403 -1.19 11.06 -9.01
N PHE A 404 -1.52 10.83 -7.73
CA PHE A 404 -1.08 11.72 -6.65
C PHE A 404 0.42 11.60 -6.37
N ASN A 405 0.92 10.38 -6.21
CA ASN A 405 2.30 10.16 -5.78
C ASN A 405 3.31 10.32 -6.91
N ASN A 406 2.96 9.96 -8.14
CA ASN A 406 3.91 9.90 -9.25
C ASN A 406 3.70 11.05 -10.23
N LEU A 407 2.49 11.20 -10.79
CA LEU A 407 2.25 12.24 -11.77
C LEU A 407 2.38 13.65 -11.16
N PHE A 408 1.69 13.92 -10.04
CA PHE A 408 1.81 15.19 -9.31
C PHE A 408 2.96 15.20 -8.30
N GLY A 409 3.54 14.05 -7.97
CA GLY A 409 4.64 13.94 -7.02
C GLY A 409 4.32 14.48 -5.63
N MET A 410 3.10 14.27 -5.15
CA MET A 410 2.67 14.74 -3.83
C MET A 410 3.42 14.00 -2.72
N ARG A 411 3.96 14.74 -1.78
CA ARG A 411 4.64 14.22 -0.59
C ARG A 411 4.09 14.93 0.63
N PHE A 412 3.53 14.16 1.55
CA PHE A 412 2.92 14.67 2.78
C PHE A 412 3.85 14.46 3.97
N THR A 413 3.91 15.45 4.82
CA THR A 413 4.49 15.40 6.17
C THR A 413 3.51 16.09 7.12
N PRO A 414 3.64 15.92 8.44
CA PRO A 414 2.79 16.65 9.40
C PRO A 414 2.86 18.18 9.25
N GLU A 415 3.92 18.70 8.65
CA GLU A 415 4.11 20.14 8.38
C GLU A 415 3.38 20.60 7.11
N GLY A 416 3.01 19.67 6.21
CA GLY A 416 2.29 20.01 5.01
C GLY A 416 2.68 19.20 3.76
N LEU A 417 2.17 19.66 2.64
CA LEU A 417 2.32 19.06 1.31
C LEU A 417 3.46 19.72 0.51
N THR A 418 4.31 18.91 -0.10
CA THR A 418 5.27 19.34 -1.14
C THR A 418 5.02 18.60 -2.45
N PHE A 419 5.59 19.12 -3.54
CA PHE A 419 5.45 18.55 -4.89
C PHE A 419 6.81 18.22 -5.50
N ASN A 420 6.88 17.06 -6.12
CA ASN A 420 7.97 16.64 -7.00
C ASN A 420 7.39 15.91 -8.23
N PRO A 421 6.68 16.66 -9.13
CA PRO A 421 5.92 16.06 -10.22
C PRO A 421 6.83 15.47 -11.29
N ASP A 422 6.33 14.48 -12.01
CA ASP A 422 6.92 14.06 -13.27
C ASP A 422 6.54 15.06 -14.37
N VAL A 423 7.39 16.03 -14.58
CA VAL A 423 7.13 17.14 -15.54
C VAL A 423 7.03 16.65 -16.97
N GLU A 424 7.76 15.60 -17.33
CA GLU A 424 7.71 15.01 -18.66
C GLU A 424 6.33 14.41 -18.94
N LEU A 425 5.82 13.58 -18.01
CA LEU A 425 4.49 12.98 -18.12
C LEU A 425 3.37 14.02 -17.98
N LEU A 426 3.52 15.04 -17.13
CA LEU A 426 2.56 16.15 -17.08
C LEU A 426 2.42 16.83 -18.45
N ASN A 427 3.54 17.09 -19.13
CA ASN A 427 3.54 17.69 -20.48
C ASN A 427 2.99 16.73 -21.54
N GLU A 428 3.41 15.46 -21.52
CA GLU A 428 2.97 14.44 -22.48
C GLU A 428 1.45 14.22 -22.42
N TYR A 429 0.90 14.18 -21.20
CA TYR A 429 -0.54 13.99 -21.01
C TYR A 429 -1.33 15.29 -21.10
N GLY A 430 -0.66 16.43 -21.25
CA GLY A 430 -1.31 17.74 -21.29
C GLY A 430 -2.10 18.03 -20.01
N VAL A 431 -1.52 17.70 -18.84
CA VAL A 431 -2.19 17.93 -17.56
C VAL A 431 -2.30 19.41 -17.29
N GLU A 432 -3.55 19.90 -17.19
CA GLU A 432 -3.83 21.31 -16.92
C GLU A 432 -3.99 21.58 -15.43
N LYS A 433 -4.78 20.74 -14.75
CA LYS A 433 -5.12 20.98 -13.34
C LYS A 433 -5.65 19.74 -12.62
N LEU A 434 -5.51 19.76 -11.29
CA LEU A 434 -6.26 18.94 -10.35
C LEU A 434 -7.00 19.90 -9.39
N SER A 435 -8.31 19.96 -9.47
CA SER A 435 -9.13 20.90 -8.71
C SER A 435 -9.93 20.19 -7.65
N ASN A 436 -10.36 20.96 -6.65
CA ASN A 436 -11.22 20.53 -5.56
C ASN A 436 -10.69 19.36 -4.73
N LEU A 437 -9.37 19.17 -4.68
CA LEU A 437 -8.75 18.14 -3.87
C LEU A 437 -8.88 18.47 -2.40
N ARG A 438 -9.52 17.59 -1.62
CA ARG A 438 -9.59 17.75 -0.17
C ARG A 438 -8.20 17.72 0.45
N TYR A 439 -7.92 18.62 1.38
CA TYR A 439 -6.78 18.58 2.26
C TYR A 439 -7.19 19.05 3.65
N LEU A 440 -7.43 18.10 4.53
CA LEU A 440 -8.05 18.31 5.86
C LEU A 440 -9.38 19.09 5.76
N ASN A 441 -9.45 20.28 6.38
CA ASN A 441 -10.65 21.13 6.39
C ASN A 441 -10.79 22.00 5.14
N GLY A 442 -9.75 22.02 4.29
CA GLY A 442 -9.70 22.86 3.09
C GLY A 442 -9.73 22.10 1.79
N ARG A 443 -9.62 22.85 0.71
CA ARG A 443 -9.54 22.34 -0.66
C ARG A 443 -8.34 22.93 -1.37
N LEU A 444 -7.73 22.14 -2.24
CA LEU A 444 -6.63 22.56 -3.09
C LEU A 444 -7.10 22.62 -4.55
N ASN A 445 -6.80 23.73 -5.23
CA ASN A 445 -6.85 23.84 -6.67
C ASN A 445 -5.42 23.94 -7.18
N ILE A 446 -4.96 22.94 -7.89
CA ILE A 446 -3.58 22.82 -8.39
C ILE A 446 -3.62 23.01 -9.90
N VAL A 447 -2.88 24.00 -10.41
CA VAL A 447 -2.77 24.31 -11.83
C VAL A 447 -1.32 24.15 -12.25
N ILE A 448 -1.12 23.57 -13.43
CA ILE A 448 0.19 23.49 -14.09
C ILE A 448 0.37 24.69 -15.00
N SER A 449 1.48 25.41 -14.88
CA SER A 449 1.78 26.57 -15.72
C SER A 449 3.21 26.56 -16.25
N GLY A 450 3.38 27.13 -17.45
CA GLY A 450 4.67 27.15 -18.14
C GLY A 450 4.91 25.90 -18.98
N LYS A 451 6.10 25.83 -19.57
CA LYS A 451 6.59 24.69 -20.37
C LYS A 451 8.08 24.52 -20.06
N GLY A 452 8.51 23.29 -19.91
CA GLY A 452 9.91 22.99 -19.61
C GLY A 452 10.08 21.57 -19.09
N THR A 453 11.18 21.33 -18.39
CA THR A 453 11.60 19.99 -17.97
C THR A 453 11.67 19.80 -16.45
N LYS A 454 11.42 20.87 -15.68
CA LYS A 454 11.52 20.82 -14.21
C LYS A 454 10.54 21.75 -13.52
N LEU A 455 10.13 21.40 -12.32
CA LEU A 455 9.41 22.29 -11.41
C LEU A 455 10.36 23.39 -10.94
N ALA A 456 10.09 24.63 -11.33
CA ALA A 456 10.95 25.78 -11.02
C ALA A 456 10.50 26.52 -9.74
N ALA A 457 9.20 26.63 -9.52
CA ALA A 457 8.64 27.31 -8.36
C ALA A 457 7.22 26.82 -8.08
N VAL A 458 6.74 27.07 -6.86
CA VAL A 458 5.36 26.88 -6.45
C VAL A 458 4.82 28.23 -6.00
N LYS A 459 3.64 28.62 -6.49
CA LYS A 459 2.88 29.74 -5.92
C LYS A 459 1.72 29.20 -5.09
N VAL A 460 1.52 29.79 -3.92
CA VAL A 460 0.41 29.52 -3.03
C VAL A 460 -0.35 30.81 -2.83
N ASN A 461 -1.62 30.83 -3.25
CA ASN A 461 -2.48 32.02 -3.22
C ASN A 461 -1.77 33.24 -3.86
N GLY A 462 -1.13 33.03 -5.02
CA GLY A 462 -0.41 34.06 -5.77
C GLY A 462 0.99 34.40 -5.28
N LYS A 463 1.42 33.89 -4.12
CA LYS A 463 2.76 34.17 -3.54
C LYS A 463 3.72 33.02 -3.88
N THR A 464 4.84 33.36 -4.53
CA THR A 464 5.91 32.39 -4.86
C THR A 464 6.62 31.94 -3.60
N GLN A 465 6.85 30.64 -3.49
CA GLN A 465 7.68 30.02 -2.45
C GLN A 465 8.64 28.97 -3.02
N SER A 466 9.59 28.54 -2.18
CA SER A 466 10.48 27.43 -2.52
C SER A 466 9.70 26.14 -2.72
N VAL A 467 10.07 25.33 -3.72
CA VAL A 467 9.51 24.00 -3.98
C VAL A 467 9.68 23.04 -2.78
N LYS A 468 10.67 23.28 -1.93
CA LYS A 468 10.95 22.48 -0.72
C LYS A 468 10.14 22.93 0.51
N LYS A 469 9.46 24.08 0.44
CA LYS A 469 8.68 24.59 1.57
C LYS A 469 7.32 23.87 1.60
N PRO A 470 6.96 23.17 2.70
CA PRO A 470 5.67 22.53 2.82
C PRO A 470 4.52 23.56 2.77
N ILE A 471 3.42 23.17 2.15
CA ILE A 471 2.17 23.91 2.12
C ILE A 471 1.33 23.37 3.24
N ALA A 472 1.20 24.15 4.31
CA ALA A 472 0.37 23.77 5.46
C ALA A 472 -1.12 23.71 5.06
N PRO A 473 -1.91 22.81 5.67
CA PRO A 473 -3.35 22.80 5.47
C PRO A 473 -3.95 24.12 5.96
N ALA A 474 -4.99 24.59 5.25
CA ALA A 474 -5.71 25.81 5.59
C ALA A 474 -7.20 25.62 5.31
N ASP A 475 -8.04 26.35 6.03
CA ASP A 475 -9.47 26.37 5.74
C ASP A 475 -9.76 27.07 4.41
N GLY A 476 -10.87 26.66 3.77
CA GLY A 476 -11.27 27.19 2.47
C GLY A 476 -10.46 26.67 1.30
N ILE A 477 -10.35 27.44 0.23
CA ILE A 477 -9.70 27.06 -1.02
C ILE A 477 -8.29 27.63 -1.09
N THR A 478 -7.29 26.78 -1.19
CA THR A 478 -5.90 27.16 -1.48
C THR A 478 -5.61 26.98 -2.96
N GLN A 479 -5.21 28.05 -3.63
CA GLN A 479 -4.77 28.03 -5.02
C GLN A 479 -3.28 27.72 -5.10
N ILE A 480 -2.93 26.67 -5.82
CA ILE A 480 -1.54 26.23 -6.03
C ILE A 480 -1.23 26.31 -7.52
N GLU A 481 -0.16 26.98 -7.88
CA GLU A 481 0.37 27.00 -9.23
C GLU A 481 1.75 26.35 -9.26
N LEU A 482 1.89 25.24 -9.96
CA LEU A 482 3.16 24.56 -10.19
C LEU A 482 3.77 25.14 -11.48
N ILE A 483 4.86 25.89 -11.33
CA ILE A 483 5.52 26.59 -12.43
C ILE A 483 6.62 25.70 -13.03
N ILE A 484 6.42 25.31 -14.28
CA ILE A 484 7.35 24.49 -15.05
C ILE A 484 8.24 25.39 -15.92
N LYS A 485 9.56 25.11 -15.94
CA LYS A 485 10.56 25.79 -16.79
C LYS A 485 11.55 24.80 -17.38
#